data_fa96c6e141956f842c8e487f414840a1
#
_entry.id   fa96c6e141956f842c8e487f414840a1
#
_cell.length_a   1.000
_cell.length_b   1.000
_cell.length_c   1.000
_cell.angle_alpha   90.00
_cell.angle_beta   90.00
_cell.angle_gamma   90.00
#
_symmetry.space_group_name_H-M   'P 1'
#
loop_
_entity.id
_entity.type
_entity.pdbx_description
1 polymer ?
#
loop_
_entity_poly.entity_id
_entity_poly.type
_entity_poly.pdbx_seq_one_letter_code
_entity_poly.pdbx_strand_id
1 'polypeptide(L)'
;MATHVNDLRLKEIATGDESGTWGTSTNTNLELIAEAFSFGTEAITTNADTHTTTIADGSTDPGRSLYLKYTGTLDSACTITIGPNTVSKLWFIENATSGSQNIIISQGSGASITIPNGHVKAIYSDGAGSGAAMVDAFTDLNVAGDFFVGDDLTLLSDAAVLGFGADTDTTLTPVSYTHLTLPTNREV
;
A
#
# COMPACT_ATOMS: atom_id res chain seq x y z
N MET A 1 -27.58 14.10 -13.54
CA MET A 1 -26.23 14.44 -13.04
C MET A 1 -25.45 13.15 -12.99
N ALA A 2 -24.30 13.05 -13.65
CA ALA A 2 -23.50 11.84 -13.62
C ALA A 2 -23.09 11.49 -12.20
N THR A 3 -23.12 10.21 -11.84
CA THR A 3 -22.69 9.67 -10.56
C THR A 3 -21.37 8.91 -10.74
N HIS A 4 -20.52 8.92 -9.71
CA HIS A 4 -19.20 8.30 -9.69
C HIS A 4 -18.98 7.62 -8.33
N VAL A 5 -19.82 6.63 -8.00
CA VAL A 5 -19.89 6.04 -6.65
C VAL A 5 -19.11 4.75 -6.49
N ASN A 6 -18.61 4.15 -7.59
CA ASN A 6 -17.80 2.95 -7.53
C ASN A 6 -16.34 3.26 -7.10
N ASP A 7 -15.60 2.23 -6.67
CA ASP A 7 -14.24 2.37 -6.13
C ASP A 7 -13.21 2.91 -7.15
N LEU A 8 -13.48 2.78 -8.44
CA LEU A 8 -12.66 3.37 -9.50
C LEU A 8 -13.14 4.75 -9.92
N ARG A 9 -14.20 5.29 -9.31
CA ARG A 9 -14.80 6.60 -9.65
C ARG A 9 -15.13 6.75 -11.13
N LEU A 10 -15.59 5.63 -11.75
CA LEU A 10 -16.05 5.64 -13.14
C LEU A 10 -17.41 6.31 -13.23
N LYS A 11 -17.67 6.90 -14.38
CA LYS A 11 -18.97 7.53 -14.66
C LYS A 11 -20.06 6.45 -14.84
N GLU A 12 -21.13 6.58 -14.06
CA GLU A 12 -22.33 5.77 -14.23
C GLU A 12 -23.29 6.46 -15.21
N ILE A 13 -23.62 5.75 -16.28
CA ILE A 13 -24.51 6.26 -17.33
C ILE A 13 -25.90 5.66 -17.12
N ALA A 14 -26.89 6.49 -16.80
CA ALA A 14 -28.27 6.04 -16.65
C ALA A 14 -28.92 5.76 -18.02
N THR A 15 -29.97 4.92 -18.04
CA THR A 15 -30.73 4.63 -19.25
C THR A 15 -31.34 5.91 -19.81
N GLY A 16 -31.05 6.19 -21.08
CA GLY A 16 -31.52 7.40 -21.77
C GLY A 16 -30.61 8.62 -21.65
N ASP A 17 -29.57 8.56 -20.79
CA ASP A 17 -28.57 9.59 -20.71
C ASP A 17 -27.59 9.53 -21.89
N GLU A 18 -26.95 10.65 -22.19
CA GLU A 18 -25.84 10.79 -23.13
C GLU A 18 -26.11 10.36 -24.56
N SER A 19 -27.32 10.63 -25.07
CA SER A 19 -27.64 10.41 -26.48
C SER A 19 -26.62 11.12 -27.39
N GLY A 20 -25.88 10.31 -28.17
CA GLY A 20 -24.81 10.78 -29.06
C GLY A 20 -23.43 10.95 -28.42
N THR A 21 -23.29 10.84 -27.12
CA THR A 21 -22.00 10.99 -26.39
C THR A 21 -21.62 9.79 -25.52
N TRP A 22 -22.49 8.81 -25.38
CA TRP A 22 -22.24 7.62 -24.55
C TRP A 22 -20.94 6.87 -24.92
N GLY A 23 -20.57 6.86 -26.21
CA GLY A 23 -19.33 6.24 -26.67
C GLY A 23 -18.09 6.90 -26.08
N THR A 24 -18.08 8.22 -25.96
CA THR A 24 -16.98 8.97 -25.32
C THR A 24 -16.87 8.58 -23.84
N SER A 25 -17.99 8.62 -23.11
CA SER A 25 -17.99 8.25 -21.69
C SER A 25 -17.59 6.80 -21.45
N THR A 26 -18.02 5.89 -22.33
CA THR A 26 -17.60 4.46 -22.27
C THR A 26 -16.10 4.33 -22.51
N ASN A 27 -15.54 4.99 -23.51
CA ASN A 27 -14.11 4.95 -23.79
C ASN A 27 -13.30 5.54 -22.62
N THR A 28 -13.72 6.67 -22.07
CA THR A 28 -13.10 7.24 -20.86
C THR A 28 -13.11 6.24 -19.71
N ASN A 29 -14.23 5.57 -19.43
CA ASN A 29 -14.29 4.55 -18.39
C ASN A 29 -13.33 3.38 -18.65
N LEU A 30 -13.20 2.93 -19.90
CA LEU A 30 -12.24 1.87 -20.27
C LEU A 30 -10.79 2.31 -20.05
N GLU A 31 -10.45 3.57 -20.36
CA GLU A 31 -9.15 4.16 -20.11
C GLU A 31 -8.85 4.23 -18.59
N LEU A 32 -9.83 4.64 -17.78
CA LEU A 32 -9.69 4.68 -16.32
C LEU A 32 -9.58 3.27 -15.70
N ILE A 33 -10.23 2.25 -16.27
CA ILE A 33 -10.03 0.86 -15.88
C ILE A 33 -8.60 0.42 -16.20
N ALA A 34 -8.07 0.74 -17.37
CA ALA A 34 -6.68 0.44 -17.72
C ALA A 34 -5.69 1.15 -16.79
N GLU A 35 -5.96 2.43 -16.43
CA GLU A 35 -5.19 3.19 -15.46
C GLU A 35 -5.16 2.50 -14.09
N ALA A 36 -6.27 1.93 -13.64
CA ALA A 36 -6.37 1.23 -12.35
C ALA A 36 -5.44 0.01 -12.21
N PHE A 37 -4.95 -0.53 -13.32
CA PHE A 37 -3.95 -1.62 -13.35
C PHE A 37 -2.55 -1.14 -13.70
N SER A 38 -2.33 0.16 -13.84
CA SER A 38 -1.08 0.76 -14.29
C SER A 38 -0.17 1.19 -13.12
N PHE A 39 0.91 1.86 -13.50
CA PHE A 39 1.85 2.55 -12.64
C PHE A 39 1.58 4.06 -12.67
N GLY A 40 1.46 4.69 -11.50
CA GLY A 40 1.32 6.13 -11.34
C GLY A 40 2.45 6.73 -10.51
N THR A 41 2.74 8.00 -10.76
CA THR A 41 3.69 8.78 -9.96
C THR A 41 3.01 10.06 -9.51
N GLU A 42 3.10 10.35 -8.22
CA GLU A 42 2.59 11.57 -7.60
C GLU A 42 3.70 12.29 -6.85
N ALA A 43 3.83 13.60 -7.09
CA ALA A 43 4.85 14.40 -6.44
C ALA A 43 4.28 15.11 -5.22
N ILE A 44 4.90 14.92 -4.06
CA ILE A 44 4.61 15.67 -2.84
C ILE A 44 5.33 17.02 -2.93
N THR A 45 4.66 18.08 -2.52
CA THR A 45 5.28 19.41 -2.42
C THR A 45 6.48 19.34 -1.44
N THR A 46 7.57 20.02 -1.80
CA THR A 46 8.80 20.06 -1.00
C THR A 46 8.49 20.44 0.45
N ASN A 47 8.97 19.62 1.38
CA ASN A 47 8.83 19.78 2.84
C ASN A 47 7.37 19.89 3.32
N ALA A 48 6.43 19.23 2.62
CA ALA A 48 5.06 19.18 3.09
C ALA A 48 4.88 18.12 4.17
N ASP A 49 4.30 18.51 5.31
CA ASP A 49 3.92 17.59 6.40
C ASP A 49 2.63 16.81 6.09
N THR A 50 1.83 17.32 5.16
CA THR A 50 0.57 16.71 4.71
C THR A 50 0.43 16.79 3.20
N HIS A 51 -0.18 15.75 2.62
CA HIS A 51 -0.50 15.68 1.20
C HIS A 51 -1.87 15.03 1.03
N THR A 52 -2.57 15.34 -0.07
CA THR A 52 -3.84 14.71 -0.40
C THR A 52 -3.76 14.11 -1.79
N THR A 53 -3.93 12.80 -1.89
CA THR A 53 -4.13 12.07 -3.14
C THR A 53 -5.61 11.90 -3.38
N THR A 54 -6.10 12.30 -4.52
CA THR A 54 -7.54 12.21 -4.86
C THR A 54 -7.74 11.30 -6.05
N ILE A 55 -8.62 10.29 -5.91
CA ILE A 55 -9.11 9.52 -7.03
C ILE A 55 -10.26 10.31 -7.66
N ALA A 56 -9.98 10.92 -8.81
CA ALA A 56 -10.85 11.88 -9.45
C ALA A 56 -12.10 11.24 -10.09
N ASP A 57 -13.22 11.93 -10.02
CA ASP A 57 -14.47 11.51 -10.65
C ASP A 57 -14.37 11.56 -12.18
N GLY A 58 -14.35 10.39 -12.83
CA GLY A 58 -14.38 10.28 -14.28
C GLY A 58 -13.19 10.92 -15.01
N SER A 59 -12.10 11.18 -14.32
CA SER A 59 -10.88 11.80 -14.86
C SER A 59 -9.63 11.03 -14.45
N THR A 60 -8.58 11.09 -15.27
CA THR A 60 -7.29 10.45 -14.96
C THR A 60 -6.64 11.09 -13.75
N ASP A 61 -5.99 10.24 -12.93
CA ASP A 61 -5.19 10.64 -11.76
C ASP A 61 -4.21 9.53 -11.36
N PRO A 62 -3.04 9.84 -10.73
CA PRO A 62 -2.09 8.83 -10.31
C PRO A 62 -2.59 7.95 -9.16
N GLY A 63 -3.50 8.43 -8.31
CA GLY A 63 -4.03 7.70 -7.16
C GLY A 63 -4.87 6.49 -7.54
N ARG A 64 -5.40 6.45 -8.76
CA ARG A 64 -6.15 5.32 -9.32
C ARG A 64 -5.25 4.13 -9.61
N SER A 65 -3.98 4.33 -9.95
CA SER A 65 -3.05 3.29 -10.37
C SER A 65 -2.89 2.20 -9.32
N LEU A 66 -2.60 0.96 -9.76
CA LEU A 66 -2.33 -0.16 -8.84
C LEU A 66 -1.00 0.02 -8.12
N TYR A 67 0.03 0.44 -8.85
CA TYR A 67 1.32 0.79 -8.27
C TYR A 67 1.44 2.32 -8.24
N LEU A 68 1.54 2.88 -7.05
CA LEU A 68 1.62 4.33 -6.84
C LEU A 68 2.96 4.70 -6.21
N LYS A 69 3.72 5.52 -6.91
CA LYS A 69 5.03 6.01 -6.48
C LYS A 69 4.94 7.46 -6.02
N TYR A 70 5.24 7.72 -4.75
CA TYR A 70 5.37 9.07 -4.24
C TYR A 70 6.80 9.56 -4.37
N THR A 71 6.97 10.77 -4.90
CA THR A 71 8.25 11.46 -5.10
C THR A 71 8.22 12.84 -4.44
N GLY A 72 9.36 13.49 -4.34
CA GLY A 72 9.52 14.83 -3.73
C GLY A 72 10.64 14.82 -2.70
N THR A 73 10.86 15.98 -2.07
CA THR A 73 11.87 16.15 -1.01
C THR A 73 11.18 16.48 0.30
N LEU A 74 11.46 15.70 1.34
CA LEU A 74 10.85 15.86 2.66
C LEU A 74 11.93 16.11 3.73
N ASP A 75 11.62 16.96 4.70
CA ASP A 75 12.44 17.20 5.90
C ASP A 75 11.83 16.59 7.17
N SER A 76 10.55 16.18 7.08
CA SER A 76 9.80 15.49 8.14
C SER A 76 8.91 14.41 7.54
N ALA A 77 8.28 13.57 8.39
CA ALA A 77 7.31 12.59 7.93
C ALA A 77 6.06 13.28 7.36
N CYS A 78 5.62 12.86 6.17
CA CYS A 78 4.45 13.41 5.50
C CYS A 78 3.24 12.48 5.62
N THR A 79 2.11 13.00 6.13
CA THR A 79 0.83 12.27 6.14
C THR A 79 0.10 12.47 4.83
N ILE A 80 -0.15 11.38 4.10
CA ILE A 80 -0.86 11.36 2.83
C ILE A 80 -2.27 10.83 3.06
N THR A 81 -3.28 11.65 2.80
CA THR A 81 -4.68 11.25 2.88
C THR A 81 -5.21 10.89 1.50
N ILE A 82 -5.65 9.65 1.31
CA ILE A 82 -6.26 9.18 0.06
C ILE A 82 -7.78 9.43 0.10
N GLY A 83 -8.28 10.17 -0.86
CA GLY A 83 -9.69 10.48 -1.01
C GLY A 83 -10.28 9.99 -2.36
N PRO A 84 -11.61 9.81 -2.39
CA PRO A 84 -12.57 9.89 -1.30
C PRO A 84 -12.44 8.71 -0.32
N ASN A 85 -12.83 8.94 0.93
CA ASN A 85 -12.73 7.95 2.01
C ASN A 85 -13.72 6.77 1.90
N THR A 86 -14.50 6.72 0.85
CA THR A 86 -15.43 5.62 0.51
C THR A 86 -14.84 4.64 -0.51
N VAL A 87 -13.64 4.90 -1.03
CA VAL A 87 -12.97 4.01 -1.97
C VAL A 87 -12.31 2.85 -1.23
N SER A 88 -12.65 1.63 -1.62
CA SER A 88 -12.01 0.39 -1.16
C SER A 88 -11.16 -0.18 -2.29
N LYS A 89 -9.83 -0.22 -2.10
CA LYS A 89 -8.90 -0.57 -3.17
C LYS A 89 -7.56 -1.08 -2.60
N LEU A 90 -6.88 -1.92 -3.37
CA LEU A 90 -5.50 -2.36 -3.12
C LEU A 90 -4.51 -1.49 -3.90
N TRP A 91 -3.41 -1.14 -3.26
CA TRP A 91 -2.24 -0.49 -3.87
C TRP A 91 -0.94 -1.16 -3.47
N PHE A 92 0.05 -1.09 -4.36
CA PHE A 92 1.45 -1.16 -4.02
C PHE A 92 1.96 0.28 -3.95
N ILE A 93 2.31 0.77 -2.76
CA ILE A 93 2.76 2.15 -2.56
C ILE A 93 4.25 2.19 -2.28
N GLU A 94 4.98 2.95 -3.10
CA GLU A 94 6.42 3.20 -2.98
C GLU A 94 6.68 4.59 -2.38
N ASN A 95 7.48 4.63 -1.33
CA ASN A 95 8.06 5.88 -0.82
C ASN A 95 9.41 6.12 -1.51
N ALA A 96 9.40 6.83 -2.63
CA ALA A 96 10.59 7.24 -3.40
C ALA A 96 10.93 8.73 -3.16
N THR A 97 10.54 9.28 -2.01
CA THR A 97 10.92 10.65 -1.63
C THR A 97 12.40 10.72 -1.27
N SER A 98 13.00 11.89 -1.34
CA SER A 98 14.32 12.16 -0.78
C SER A 98 14.21 12.78 0.61
N GLY A 99 15.31 12.78 1.38
CA GLY A 99 15.35 13.30 2.77
C GLY A 99 15.22 12.24 3.84
N SER A 100 15.17 10.93 3.46
CA SER A 100 15.11 9.79 4.39
C SER A 100 13.91 9.83 5.36
N GLN A 101 12.79 10.40 4.93
CA GLN A 101 11.59 10.56 5.74
C GLN A 101 10.54 9.49 5.41
N ASN A 102 9.73 9.15 6.40
CA ASN A 102 8.60 8.25 6.22
C ASN A 102 7.43 8.97 5.53
N ILE A 103 6.61 8.22 4.79
CA ILE A 103 5.25 8.63 4.44
C ILE A 103 4.26 7.82 5.27
N ILE A 104 3.16 8.45 5.66
CA ILE A 104 2.08 7.84 6.46
C ILE A 104 0.81 7.89 5.64
N ILE A 105 0.32 6.73 5.20
CA ILE A 105 -0.87 6.64 4.35
C ILE A 105 -2.10 6.50 5.24
N SER A 106 -3.07 7.37 5.05
CA SER A 106 -4.36 7.40 5.75
C SER A 106 -5.52 7.58 4.77
N GLN A 107 -6.74 7.32 5.22
CA GLN A 107 -7.95 7.56 4.42
C GLN A 107 -9.04 8.27 5.23
N GLY A 108 -9.29 7.85 6.45
CA GLY A 108 -10.24 8.43 7.40
C GLY A 108 -9.61 8.60 8.77
N SER A 109 -10.41 8.41 9.82
CA SER A 109 -9.93 8.44 11.20
C SER A 109 -9.46 7.07 11.71
N GLY A 110 -9.53 6.02 10.90
CA GLY A 110 -9.06 4.68 11.23
C GLY A 110 -7.53 4.55 11.20
N ALA A 111 -7.05 3.31 11.21
CA ALA A 111 -5.61 3.02 11.20
C ALA A 111 -4.92 3.59 9.94
N SER A 112 -3.68 4.00 10.09
CA SER A 112 -2.78 4.44 9.03
C SER A 112 -1.59 3.50 8.90
N ILE A 113 -0.94 3.49 7.73
CA ILE A 113 0.23 2.65 7.45
C ILE A 113 1.45 3.54 7.18
N THR A 114 2.52 3.30 7.91
CA THR A 114 3.81 3.96 7.68
C THR A 114 4.64 3.18 6.67
N ILE A 115 5.16 3.88 5.66
CA ILE A 115 6.07 3.34 4.64
C ILE A 115 7.41 4.07 4.77
N PRO A 116 8.48 3.39 5.22
CA PRO A 116 9.80 3.97 5.32
C PRO A 116 10.34 4.41 3.95
N ASN A 117 11.26 5.36 3.95
CA ASN A 117 11.92 5.82 2.74
C ASN A 117 12.61 4.66 2.00
N GLY A 118 12.44 4.60 0.69
CA GLY A 118 12.98 3.55 -0.17
C GLY A 118 12.22 2.20 -0.13
N HIS A 119 11.09 2.11 0.60
CA HIS A 119 10.33 0.88 0.73
C HIS A 119 9.02 0.91 -0.06
N VAL A 120 8.53 -0.29 -0.36
CA VAL A 120 7.22 -0.53 -0.98
C VAL A 120 6.38 -1.36 -0.03
N LYS A 121 5.09 -1.01 0.12
CA LYS A 121 4.12 -1.85 0.82
C LYS A 121 2.89 -2.11 -0.04
N ALA A 122 2.35 -3.32 0.05
CA ALA A 122 1.02 -3.64 -0.44
C ALA A 122 0.02 -3.32 0.67
N ILE A 123 -0.87 -2.36 0.42
CA ILE A 123 -1.86 -1.90 1.41
C ILE A 123 -3.23 -1.77 0.75
N TYR A 124 -4.28 -1.91 1.53
CA TYR A 124 -5.64 -1.65 1.03
C TYR A 124 -6.39 -0.73 1.99
N SER A 125 -7.39 -0.05 1.44
CA SER A 125 -8.36 0.73 2.19
C SER A 125 -9.67 -0.04 2.32
N ASP A 126 -10.37 0.10 3.46
CA ASP A 126 -11.69 -0.51 3.69
C ASP A 126 -12.85 0.35 3.17
N GLY A 127 -12.61 1.62 2.83
CA GLY A 127 -13.63 2.52 2.31
C GLY A 127 -14.77 2.84 3.28
N ALA A 128 -14.54 2.71 4.59
CA ALA A 128 -15.57 2.84 5.61
C ALA A 128 -16.02 4.29 5.92
N GLY A 129 -15.79 5.22 5.00
CA GLY A 129 -16.17 6.63 5.14
C GLY A 129 -15.31 7.35 6.17
N SER A 130 -15.92 8.09 7.10
CA SER A 130 -15.17 8.87 8.10
C SER A 130 -14.27 8.00 9.00
N GLY A 131 -14.62 6.74 9.21
CA GLY A 131 -13.84 5.75 9.97
C GLY A 131 -12.86 4.94 9.13
N ALA A 132 -12.72 5.22 7.84
CA ALA A 132 -11.91 4.42 6.93
C ALA A 132 -10.47 4.21 7.43
N ALA A 133 -9.97 3.00 7.26
CA ALA A 133 -8.67 2.54 7.70
C ALA A 133 -7.82 2.04 6.52
N MET A 134 -6.52 2.17 6.66
CA MET A 134 -5.53 1.53 5.80
C MET A 134 -5.00 0.27 6.48
N VAL A 135 -4.86 -0.81 5.72
CA VAL A 135 -4.43 -2.12 6.23
C VAL A 135 -3.25 -2.62 5.40
N ASP A 136 -2.22 -3.12 6.06
CA ASP A 136 -1.11 -3.81 5.41
C ASP A 136 -1.57 -5.19 4.93
N ALA A 137 -1.49 -5.43 3.62
CA ALA A 137 -2.01 -6.66 3.01
C ALA A 137 -1.20 -7.93 3.38
N PHE A 138 0.00 -7.75 3.93
CA PHE A 138 0.91 -8.84 4.28
C PHE A 138 1.20 -8.94 5.79
N THR A 139 0.36 -8.32 6.65
CA THR A 139 0.54 -8.38 8.10
C THR A 139 0.67 -9.82 8.62
N ASP A 140 -0.13 -10.74 8.08
CA ASP A 140 -0.15 -12.15 8.47
C ASP A 140 0.12 -13.05 7.24
N LEU A 141 1.26 -12.81 6.56
CA LEU A 141 1.64 -13.59 5.38
C LEU A 141 1.87 -15.06 5.74
N ASN A 142 1.04 -15.96 5.22
CA ASN A 142 1.20 -17.40 5.31
C ASN A 142 1.60 -17.97 3.94
N VAL A 143 2.74 -18.64 3.87
CA VAL A 143 3.24 -19.33 2.67
C VAL A 143 3.05 -20.82 2.85
N ALA A 144 2.16 -21.46 2.10
CA ALA A 144 1.86 -22.89 2.20
C ALA A 144 2.94 -23.80 1.59
N GLY A 145 3.88 -23.25 0.85
CA GLY A 145 4.99 -23.95 0.21
C GLY A 145 6.33 -23.41 0.70
N ASP A 146 7.36 -23.57 -0.12
CA ASP A 146 8.70 -23.08 0.17
C ASP A 146 8.76 -21.55 0.05
N PHE A 147 9.52 -20.92 0.95
CA PHE A 147 9.83 -19.49 0.92
C PHE A 147 11.32 -19.29 0.62
N PHE A 148 11.65 -18.75 -0.55
CA PHE A 148 13.01 -18.50 -0.97
C PHE A 148 13.37 -17.02 -0.79
N VAL A 149 14.42 -16.73 -0.03
CA VAL A 149 15.00 -15.39 0.12
C VAL A 149 16.29 -15.35 -0.69
N GLY A 150 16.35 -14.44 -1.68
CA GLY A 150 17.48 -14.34 -2.62
C GLY A 150 18.73 -13.67 -2.04
N ASP A 151 18.60 -13.01 -0.89
CA ASP A 151 19.67 -12.32 -0.17
C ASP A 151 19.47 -12.51 1.34
N ASP A 152 19.39 -11.48 2.16
CA ASP A 152 19.29 -11.56 3.60
C ASP A 152 17.85 -11.73 4.11
N LEU A 153 17.64 -12.53 5.14
CA LEU A 153 16.44 -12.56 5.97
C LEU A 153 16.68 -11.80 7.28
N THR A 154 16.01 -10.68 7.48
CA THR A 154 16.13 -9.89 8.70
C THR A 154 14.82 -9.93 9.49
N LEU A 155 14.87 -10.41 10.73
CA LEU A 155 13.78 -10.36 11.70
C LEU A 155 14.00 -9.16 12.62
N LEU A 156 13.17 -8.11 12.48
CA LEU A 156 13.40 -6.79 13.10
C LEU A 156 12.91 -6.68 14.56
N SER A 157 12.10 -7.60 15.03
CA SER A 157 11.58 -7.56 16.41
C SER A 157 12.58 -8.17 17.40
N ASP A 158 12.80 -7.50 18.53
CA ASP A 158 13.60 -8.06 19.66
C ASP A 158 12.98 -9.35 20.23
N ALA A 159 11.69 -9.57 19.99
CA ALA A 159 10.97 -10.78 20.36
C ALA A 159 10.72 -11.72 19.16
N ALA A 160 11.43 -11.53 18.04
CA ALA A 160 11.25 -12.39 16.88
C ALA A 160 11.67 -13.82 17.20
N VAL A 161 10.93 -14.79 16.69
CA VAL A 161 11.21 -16.21 16.86
C VAL A 161 11.21 -16.87 15.48
N LEU A 162 12.29 -17.58 15.13
CA LEU A 162 12.30 -18.50 14.02
C LEU A 162 12.02 -19.91 14.57
N GLY A 163 10.80 -20.41 14.37
CA GLY A 163 10.36 -21.72 14.83
C GLY A 163 10.51 -22.79 13.76
N PHE A 164 10.81 -24.01 14.16
CA PHE A 164 10.88 -25.19 13.29
C PHE A 164 9.94 -26.28 13.85
N GLY A 165 9.22 -26.95 12.96
CA GLY A 165 8.23 -27.95 13.32
C GLY A 165 6.84 -27.34 13.59
N ALA A 166 5.79 -28.18 13.54
CA ALA A 166 4.40 -27.73 13.71
C ALA A 166 4.09 -27.28 15.15
N ASP A 167 4.84 -27.76 16.12
CA ASP A 167 4.75 -27.48 17.56
C ASP A 167 5.83 -26.51 18.06
N THR A 168 6.67 -25.99 17.10
CA THR A 168 7.79 -25.08 17.40
C THR A 168 8.74 -25.61 18.47
N ASP A 169 9.01 -26.93 18.48
CA ASP A 169 9.88 -27.60 19.43
C ASP A 169 11.36 -27.19 19.31
N THR A 170 11.75 -26.60 18.18
CA THR A 170 13.05 -25.96 17.98
C THR A 170 12.85 -24.49 17.57
N THR A 171 13.47 -23.57 18.29
CA THR A 171 13.38 -22.14 18.02
C THR A 171 14.75 -21.46 18.05
N LEU A 172 14.92 -20.41 17.22
CA LEU A 172 15.99 -19.43 17.34
C LEU A 172 15.37 -18.12 17.81
N THR A 173 15.79 -17.65 18.97
CA THR A 173 15.33 -16.37 19.55
C THR A 173 16.50 -15.42 19.72
N PRO A 174 16.31 -14.12 19.55
CA PRO A 174 17.35 -13.13 19.84
C PRO A 174 17.75 -13.19 21.32
N VAL A 175 19.05 -13.17 21.57
CA VAL A 175 19.62 -13.03 22.90
C VAL A 175 20.55 -11.83 22.91
N SER A 176 20.73 -11.20 24.08
CA SER A 176 21.57 -10.01 24.23
C SER A 176 23.07 -10.25 23.97
N TYR A 177 23.45 -11.38 23.40
CA TYR A 177 24.82 -11.75 23.10
C TYR A 177 25.08 -11.79 21.59
N THR A 178 26.26 -11.38 21.17
CA THR A 178 26.68 -11.22 19.78
C THR A 178 27.01 -12.50 19.02
N HIS A 179 26.83 -13.68 19.62
CA HIS A 179 27.22 -14.96 19.03
C HIS A 179 26.14 -16.01 19.21
N LEU A 180 25.67 -16.58 18.10
CA LEU A 180 24.91 -17.82 18.08
C LEU A 180 25.90 -18.97 18.08
N THR A 181 26.01 -19.72 19.20
CA THR A 181 26.74 -21.00 19.23
C THR A 181 25.77 -22.13 18.91
N LEU A 182 25.87 -22.68 17.71
CA LEU A 182 25.20 -23.93 17.40
C LEU A 182 25.80 -25.06 18.22
N PRO A 183 25.01 -25.94 18.84
CA PRO A 183 25.55 -27.13 19.49
C PRO A 183 26.25 -27.97 18.41
N THR A 184 27.57 -28.12 18.52
CA THR A 184 28.31 -29.07 17.69
C THR A 184 28.00 -30.45 18.21
N ASN A 185 27.24 -31.23 17.45
CA ASN A 185 27.05 -32.64 17.73
C ASN A 185 28.43 -33.32 17.59
N ARG A 186 29.04 -33.64 18.71
CA ARG A 186 30.25 -34.45 18.72
C ARG A 186 29.78 -35.89 18.61
N GLU A 187 29.84 -36.44 17.42
CA GLU A 187 29.72 -37.90 17.25
C GLU A 187 30.88 -38.57 18.01
N VAL A 188 30.51 -39.44 18.93
CA VAL A 188 31.43 -40.36 19.64
C VAL A 188 31.42 -41.69 18.91
#